data_275acd09d6f50b49595199928371f1a5
#
_entry.id   275acd09d6f50b49595199928371f1a5
#
_cell.length_a   1.000
_cell.length_b   1.000
_cell.length_c   1.000
_cell.angle_alpha   90.00
_cell.angle_beta   90.00
_cell.angle_gamma   90.00
#
_symmetry.space_group_name_H-M   'P 1'
#
loop_
_entity.id
_entity.type
_entity.pdbx_description
1 polymer ?
#
loop_
_entity_poly.entity_id
_entity_poly.type
_entity_poly.pdbx_seq_one_letter_code
_entity_poly.pdbx_strand_id
1 'polypeptide(L)'
;MKLSTKKLFLNTLGKLISSDLFSFRHPVSVKGICAIDGKLILLKTELGSWDLPGGKLKTGERPEDCLIREFKEELSIDVAVHKLITAVPILVNQQVNVLVLLYSCQTQTEAKPRISDEHYGMEKFNPCELNALGLPAPYLDAIQNVWQ
;
A
#
# COMPACT_ATOMS: atom_id res chain seq x y z
N MET A 1 37.79 -36.32 8.18
CA MET A 1 37.16 -35.94 6.88
C MET A 1 35.64 -36.07 6.84
N LYS A 2 34.94 -36.35 7.94
CA LYS A 2 33.45 -36.47 7.97
C LYS A 2 32.70 -35.19 8.45
N LEU A 3 33.42 -34.16 8.89
CA LEU A 3 32.78 -32.95 9.42
C LEU A 3 32.41 -31.90 8.32
N SER A 4 33.14 -31.93 7.21
CA SER A 4 32.96 -30.99 6.08
C SER A 4 31.66 -31.23 5.31
N THR A 5 31.34 -32.52 5.08
CA THR A 5 30.12 -32.90 4.30
C THR A 5 28.83 -32.64 5.07
N LYS A 6 28.82 -32.85 6.39
CA LYS A 6 27.68 -32.56 7.24
C LYS A 6 27.41 -31.04 7.32
N LYS A 7 28.48 -30.24 7.40
CA LYS A 7 28.37 -28.77 7.46
C LYS A 7 27.87 -28.19 6.13
N LEU A 8 28.32 -28.77 5.01
CA LEU A 8 27.84 -28.37 3.68
C LEU A 8 26.38 -28.77 3.47
N PHE A 9 26.00 -29.99 3.89
CA PHE A 9 24.62 -30.47 3.81
C PHE A 9 23.66 -29.65 4.69
N LEU A 10 24.06 -29.32 5.92
CA LEU A 10 23.29 -28.46 6.83
C LEU A 10 23.18 -27.03 6.31
N ASN A 11 24.22 -26.48 5.68
CA ASN A 11 24.15 -25.14 5.05
C ASN A 11 23.26 -25.14 3.81
N THR A 12 23.27 -26.19 3.01
CA THR A 12 22.42 -26.33 1.83
C THR A 12 20.96 -26.59 2.22
N LEU A 13 20.76 -27.47 3.22
CA LEU A 13 19.43 -27.71 3.80
C LEU A 13 18.90 -26.46 4.52
N GLY A 14 19.77 -25.74 5.26
CA GLY A 14 19.43 -24.46 5.88
C GLY A 14 19.03 -23.39 4.86
N LYS A 15 19.68 -23.34 3.68
CA LYS A 15 19.27 -22.44 2.58
C LYS A 15 17.96 -22.87 1.91
N LEU A 16 17.67 -24.16 1.84
CA LEU A 16 16.43 -24.73 1.29
C LEU A 16 15.25 -24.61 2.27
N ILE A 17 15.51 -24.67 3.59
CA ILE A 17 14.48 -24.62 4.63
C ILE A 17 14.30 -23.19 5.16
N SER A 18 15.30 -22.31 4.98
CA SER A 18 15.45 -21.11 5.80
C SER A 18 14.56 -19.95 5.41
N SER A 19 13.93 -19.93 4.26
CA SER A 19 13.21 -18.70 3.95
C SER A 19 11.72 -18.86 3.69
N ASP A 20 11.25 -19.96 3.17
CA ASP A 20 9.93 -19.95 2.54
C ASP A 20 8.92 -20.97 3.08
N LEU A 21 9.39 -22.03 3.77
CA LEU A 21 8.50 -23.08 4.24
C LEU A 21 7.83 -22.75 5.60
N PHE A 22 8.43 -21.87 6.39
CA PHE A 22 7.95 -21.52 7.73
C PHE A 22 7.60 -20.05 7.93
N SER A 23 7.89 -19.17 6.97
CA SER A 23 7.46 -17.76 7.07
C SER A 23 6.17 -17.56 6.28
N PHE A 24 5.11 -17.23 6.99
CA PHE A 24 3.90 -16.71 6.36
C PHE A 24 4.26 -15.41 5.65
N ARG A 25 4.34 -15.45 4.31
CA ARG A 25 4.58 -14.26 3.51
C ARG A 25 3.26 -13.52 3.39
N HIS A 26 3.18 -12.37 4.01
CA HIS A 26 2.11 -11.43 3.74
C HIS A 26 2.56 -10.48 2.61
N PRO A 27 1.78 -10.34 1.54
CA PRO A 27 2.01 -9.24 0.61
C PRO A 27 1.98 -7.91 1.37
N VAL A 28 2.86 -7.00 1.00
CA VAL A 28 2.87 -5.64 1.56
C VAL A 28 2.34 -4.70 0.51
N SER A 29 1.36 -3.89 0.89
CA SER A 29 0.81 -2.79 0.10
C SER A 29 1.07 -1.48 0.80
N VAL A 30 1.41 -0.44 0.04
CA VAL A 30 1.63 0.91 0.57
C VAL A 30 0.55 1.82 0.01
N LYS A 31 -0.17 2.52 0.88
CA LYS A 31 -1.30 3.37 0.51
C LYS A 31 -1.10 4.80 1.04
N GLY A 32 -1.52 5.78 0.25
CA GLY A 32 -1.36 7.20 0.55
C GLY A 32 -2.67 7.90 0.85
N ILE A 33 -2.73 8.56 2.01
CA ILE A 33 -3.79 9.49 2.37
C ILE A 33 -3.37 10.86 1.85
N CYS A 34 -3.96 11.29 0.74
CA CYS A 34 -3.60 12.54 0.06
C CYS A 34 -4.86 13.36 -0.23
N ALA A 35 -4.82 14.64 0.15
CA ALA A 35 -5.86 15.59 -0.18
C ALA A 35 -5.46 16.48 -1.36
N ILE A 36 -6.43 16.73 -2.24
CA ILE A 36 -6.34 17.69 -3.32
C ILE A 36 -7.55 18.62 -3.23
N ASP A 37 -7.32 19.92 -3.14
CA ASP A 37 -8.38 20.92 -2.92
C ASP A 37 -9.22 20.64 -1.64
N GLY A 38 -8.58 20.15 -0.58
CA GLY A 38 -9.23 19.83 0.68
C GLY A 38 -10.09 18.56 0.68
N LYS A 39 -10.05 17.76 -0.39
CA LYS A 39 -10.80 16.51 -0.53
C LYS A 39 -9.84 15.32 -0.71
N LEU A 40 -10.19 14.19 -0.10
CA LEU A 40 -9.45 12.95 -0.24
C LEU A 40 -9.60 12.39 -1.65
N ILE A 41 -8.47 12.06 -2.28
CA ILE A 41 -8.48 11.38 -3.58
C ILE A 41 -8.58 9.87 -3.38
N LEU A 42 -9.52 9.22 -4.08
CA LEU A 42 -9.68 7.78 -4.12
C LEU A 42 -9.74 7.28 -5.57
N LEU A 43 -9.35 6.02 -5.74
CA LEU A 43 -9.38 5.30 -6.99
C LEU A 43 -10.46 4.21 -6.96
N LYS A 44 -11.14 4.02 -8.08
CA LYS A 44 -12.13 2.97 -8.25
C LYS A 44 -11.45 1.71 -8.74
N THR A 45 -11.63 0.61 -8.01
CA THR A 45 -11.10 -0.71 -8.37
C THR A 45 -11.92 -1.38 -9.48
N GLU A 46 -11.39 -2.46 -10.04
CA GLU A 46 -12.11 -3.32 -11.01
C GLU A 46 -13.45 -3.84 -10.47
N LEU A 47 -13.52 -4.08 -9.15
CA LEU A 47 -14.73 -4.55 -8.48
C LEU A 47 -15.74 -3.44 -8.18
N GLY A 48 -15.43 -2.20 -8.58
CA GLY A 48 -16.29 -1.04 -8.36
C GLY A 48 -16.22 -0.46 -6.94
N SER A 49 -15.37 -0.98 -6.06
CA SER A 49 -15.10 -0.42 -4.73
C SER A 49 -14.10 0.73 -4.81
N TRP A 50 -14.11 1.58 -3.79
CA TRP A 50 -13.12 2.65 -3.65
C TRP A 50 -11.93 2.21 -2.81
N ASP A 51 -10.75 2.68 -3.18
CA ASP A 51 -9.49 2.42 -2.46
C ASP A 51 -8.58 3.66 -2.45
N LEU A 52 -7.65 3.71 -1.50
CA LEU A 52 -6.60 4.72 -1.48
C LEU A 52 -5.59 4.47 -2.61
N PRO A 53 -5.02 5.53 -3.21
CA PRO A 53 -3.91 5.40 -4.15
C PRO A 53 -2.72 4.67 -3.53
N GLY A 54 -2.03 3.89 -4.35
CA GLY A 54 -0.88 3.12 -3.92
C GLY A 54 -1.01 1.64 -4.27
N GLY A 55 0.08 0.90 -4.11
CA GLY A 55 0.13 -0.46 -4.59
C GLY A 55 1.12 -1.35 -3.86
N LYS A 56 1.48 -2.43 -4.52
CA LYS A 56 2.33 -3.49 -3.96
C LYS A 56 3.78 -3.06 -3.87
N LEU A 57 4.36 -3.24 -2.68
CA LEU A 57 5.79 -3.03 -2.46
C LEU A 57 6.61 -4.04 -3.27
N LYS A 58 7.56 -3.55 -4.07
CA LYS A 58 8.50 -4.38 -4.84
C LYS A 58 9.68 -4.80 -3.97
N THR A 59 10.34 -5.89 -4.34
CA THR A 59 11.54 -6.37 -3.63
C THR A 59 12.66 -5.33 -3.67
N GLY A 60 13.17 -4.96 -2.50
CA GLY A 60 14.23 -3.96 -2.37
C GLY A 60 13.78 -2.51 -2.49
N GLU A 61 12.49 -2.24 -2.73
CA GLU A 61 11.92 -0.91 -2.78
C GLU A 61 11.61 -0.40 -1.35
N ARG A 62 11.86 0.88 -1.10
CA ARG A 62 11.42 1.52 0.15
C ARG A 62 9.92 1.84 0.05
N PRO A 63 9.17 1.77 1.16
CA PRO A 63 7.74 2.09 1.14
C PRO A 63 7.41 3.48 0.58
N GLU A 64 8.23 4.48 0.93
CA GLU A 64 8.04 5.85 0.45
C GLU A 64 8.26 5.96 -1.06
N ASP A 65 9.28 5.28 -1.60
CA ASP A 65 9.58 5.26 -3.04
C ASP A 65 8.49 4.51 -3.81
N CYS A 66 7.97 3.41 -3.24
CA CYS A 66 6.81 2.70 -3.76
C CYS A 66 5.62 3.66 -3.92
N LEU A 67 5.32 4.42 -2.89
CA LEU A 67 4.17 5.31 -2.90
C LEU A 67 4.31 6.44 -3.92
N ILE A 68 5.50 7.06 -4.03
CA ILE A 68 5.80 8.07 -5.05
C ILE A 68 5.62 7.48 -6.45
N ARG A 69 6.12 6.28 -6.70
CA ARG A 69 5.97 5.57 -7.98
C ARG A 69 4.50 5.29 -8.30
N GLU A 70 3.74 4.74 -7.36
CA GLU A 70 2.32 4.43 -7.56
C GLU A 70 1.49 5.69 -7.85
N PHE A 71 1.69 6.80 -7.12
CA PHE A 71 1.00 8.07 -7.42
C PHE A 71 1.34 8.59 -8.82
N LYS A 72 2.58 8.39 -9.27
CA LYS A 72 2.98 8.77 -10.62
C LYS A 72 2.35 7.88 -11.69
N GLU A 73 2.33 6.57 -11.46
CA GLU A 73 1.76 5.57 -12.37
C GLU A 73 0.23 5.70 -12.44
N GLU A 74 -0.46 5.79 -11.30
CA GLU A 74 -1.91 5.79 -11.20
C GLU A 74 -2.57 7.14 -11.53
N LEU A 75 -1.95 8.25 -11.11
CA LEU A 75 -2.56 9.57 -11.11
C LEU A 75 -1.78 10.63 -11.89
N SER A 76 -0.58 10.31 -12.36
CA SER A 76 0.34 11.25 -13.03
C SER A 76 0.71 12.48 -12.18
N ILE A 77 0.69 12.36 -10.86
CA ILE A 77 1.06 13.44 -9.93
C ILE A 77 2.29 13.09 -9.13
N ASP A 78 3.00 14.14 -8.68
CA ASP A 78 4.12 14.03 -7.79
C ASP A 78 3.68 14.33 -6.36
N VAL A 79 4.10 13.48 -5.41
CA VAL A 79 3.74 13.61 -3.99
C VAL A 79 4.97 13.65 -3.11
N ALA A 80 4.87 14.38 -2.01
CA ALA A 80 5.76 14.26 -0.87
C ALA A 80 5.13 13.30 0.14
N VAL A 81 5.87 12.26 0.51
CA VAL A 81 5.46 11.31 1.55
C VAL A 81 5.97 11.81 2.88
N HIS A 82 5.09 11.96 3.87
CA HIS A 82 5.45 12.57 5.16
C HIS A 82 5.73 11.53 6.23
N LYS A 83 4.69 10.86 6.72
CA LYS A 83 4.87 9.90 7.82
C LYS A 83 3.98 8.67 7.67
N LEU A 84 4.46 7.56 8.19
CA LEU A 84 3.66 6.37 8.42
C LEU A 84 2.62 6.68 9.51
N ILE A 85 1.33 6.54 9.18
CA ILE A 85 0.22 6.73 10.11
C ILE A 85 -0.02 5.44 10.87
N THR A 86 -0.11 4.32 10.14
CA THR A 86 -0.31 3.00 10.74
C THR A 86 0.12 1.88 9.78
N ALA A 87 0.35 0.70 10.35
CA ALA A 87 0.58 -0.53 9.62
C ALA A 87 -0.42 -1.57 10.12
N VAL A 88 -1.30 -2.05 9.25
CA VAL A 88 -2.41 -2.94 9.64
C VAL A 88 -2.56 -4.11 8.69
N PRO A 89 -2.89 -5.31 9.17
CA PRO A 89 -3.29 -6.41 8.31
C PRO A 89 -4.73 -6.17 7.82
N ILE A 90 -4.92 -6.27 6.51
CA ILE A 90 -6.23 -6.24 5.87
C ILE A 90 -6.49 -7.57 5.18
N LEU A 91 -7.65 -8.17 5.47
CA LEU A 91 -8.10 -9.38 4.78
C LEU A 91 -8.76 -9.00 3.45
N VAL A 92 -8.06 -9.27 2.36
CA VAL A 92 -8.55 -8.99 1.01
C VAL A 92 -9.29 -10.22 0.47
N ASN A 93 -10.50 -10.01 -0.07
CA ASN A 93 -11.36 -11.06 -0.63
C ASN A 93 -11.56 -12.27 0.29
N GLN A 94 -11.54 -12.07 1.61
CA GLN A 94 -11.68 -13.12 2.63
C GLN A 94 -10.64 -14.26 2.53
N GLN A 95 -9.53 -14.05 1.82
CA GLN A 95 -8.55 -15.10 1.52
C GLN A 95 -7.10 -14.71 1.83
N VAL A 96 -6.72 -13.47 1.58
CA VAL A 96 -5.32 -13.04 1.67
C VAL A 96 -5.15 -11.93 2.68
N ASN A 97 -4.35 -12.18 3.73
CA ASN A 97 -3.90 -11.13 4.62
C ASN A 97 -2.80 -10.30 3.93
N VAL A 98 -3.07 -9.03 3.73
CA VAL A 98 -2.13 -8.04 3.19
C VAL A 98 -1.72 -7.11 4.33
N LEU A 99 -0.43 -6.94 4.55
CA LEU A 99 0.06 -5.88 5.44
C LEU A 99 -0.01 -4.55 4.69
N VAL A 100 -0.87 -3.65 5.13
CA VAL A 100 -1.03 -2.34 4.52
C VAL A 100 -0.32 -1.28 5.37
N LEU A 101 0.56 -0.52 4.74
CA LEU A 101 1.24 0.64 5.29
C LEU A 101 0.52 1.90 4.81
N LEU A 102 -0.06 2.66 5.73
CA LEU A 102 -0.80 3.89 5.44
C LEU A 102 0.06 5.11 5.76
N TYR A 103 0.35 5.90 4.73
CA TYR A 103 1.15 7.13 4.85
C TYR A 103 0.30 8.38 4.59
N SER A 104 0.63 9.47 5.29
CA SER A 104 0.16 10.79 4.89
C SER A 104 1.03 11.34 3.75
N CYS A 105 0.37 11.92 2.75
CA CYS A 105 1.01 12.48 1.57
C CYS A 105 0.46 13.86 1.26
N GLN A 106 1.28 14.66 0.57
CA GLN A 106 0.90 15.96 0.05
C GLN A 106 1.35 16.09 -1.40
N THR A 107 0.54 16.70 -2.24
CA THR A 107 0.94 17.05 -3.60
C THR A 107 1.99 18.14 -3.60
N GLN A 108 2.98 18.06 -4.48
CA GLN A 108 4.09 19.03 -4.53
C GLN A 108 3.72 20.33 -5.28
N THR A 109 2.69 20.28 -6.14
CA THR A 109 2.25 21.41 -6.97
C THR A 109 0.74 21.41 -7.12
N GLU A 110 0.16 22.39 -7.80
CA GLU A 110 -1.24 22.36 -8.26
C GLU A 110 -1.47 21.08 -9.06
N ALA A 111 -1.91 20.03 -8.37
CA ALA A 111 -2.06 18.71 -8.94
C ALA A 111 -3.30 18.67 -9.83
N LYS A 112 -3.09 18.31 -11.08
CA LYS A 112 -4.17 17.95 -12.03
C LYS A 112 -4.06 16.43 -12.27
N PRO A 113 -4.63 15.61 -11.39
CA PRO A 113 -4.52 14.17 -11.53
C PRO A 113 -5.16 13.70 -12.83
N ARG A 114 -4.48 12.74 -13.48
CA ARG A 114 -4.98 12.00 -14.63
C ARG A 114 -4.93 10.53 -14.29
N ILE A 115 -6.06 9.88 -14.40
CA ILE A 115 -6.17 8.45 -14.16
C ILE A 115 -5.43 7.65 -15.22
N SER A 116 -4.76 6.58 -14.81
CA SER A 116 -4.18 5.59 -15.71
C SER A 116 -5.25 4.65 -16.26
N ASP A 117 -4.90 3.93 -17.34
CA ASP A 117 -5.80 2.95 -17.97
C ASP A 117 -6.08 1.72 -17.09
N GLU A 118 -5.35 1.56 -15.98
CA GLU A 118 -5.50 0.44 -15.04
C GLU A 118 -6.62 0.66 -14.01
N HIS A 119 -7.18 1.88 -13.91
CA HIS A 119 -8.23 2.22 -12.95
C HIS A 119 -9.53 2.62 -13.61
N TYR A 120 -10.65 2.21 -13.02
CA TYR A 120 -12.01 2.42 -13.54
C TYR A 120 -12.61 3.78 -13.15
N GLY A 121 -11.93 4.56 -12.35
CA GLY A 121 -12.37 5.89 -11.96
C GLY A 121 -11.48 6.49 -10.89
N MET A 122 -11.57 7.80 -10.76
CA MET A 122 -10.92 8.60 -9.73
C MET A 122 -11.89 9.68 -9.29
N GLU A 123 -12.02 9.88 -7.99
CA GLU A 123 -12.89 10.92 -7.46
C GLU A 123 -12.31 11.53 -6.18
N LYS A 124 -12.73 12.76 -5.87
CA LYS A 124 -12.36 13.48 -4.66
C LYS A 124 -13.54 13.57 -3.71
N PHE A 125 -13.38 13.05 -2.49
CA PHE A 125 -14.43 12.96 -1.49
C PHE A 125 -14.17 13.86 -0.29
N ASN A 126 -15.24 14.45 0.25
CA ASN A 126 -15.16 15.10 1.54
C ASN A 126 -15.06 14.05 2.67
N PRO A 127 -14.41 14.36 3.80
CA PRO A 127 -14.30 13.43 4.93
C PRO A 127 -15.63 12.87 5.42
N CYS A 128 -16.73 13.64 5.36
CA CYS A 128 -18.07 13.20 5.78
C CYS A 128 -18.71 12.13 4.87
N GLU A 129 -18.22 11.98 3.63
CA GLU A 129 -18.75 11.03 2.65
C GLU A 129 -18.12 9.64 2.79
N LEU A 130 -16.94 9.53 3.41
CA LEU A 130 -16.09 8.33 3.41
C LEU A 130 -16.75 7.12 4.06
N ASN A 131 -17.57 7.30 5.09
CA ASN A 131 -18.26 6.21 5.79
C ASN A 131 -19.23 5.42 4.88
N ALA A 132 -19.73 6.06 3.83
CA ALA A 132 -20.66 5.44 2.87
C ALA A 132 -19.94 4.66 1.75
N LEU A 133 -18.61 4.78 1.64
CA LEU A 133 -17.85 4.24 0.51
C LEU A 133 -17.38 2.78 0.71
N GLY A 134 -17.58 2.20 1.90
CA GLY A 134 -17.16 0.83 2.20
C GLY A 134 -15.66 0.65 2.35
N LEU A 135 -14.92 1.71 2.66
CA LEU A 135 -13.50 1.62 2.99
C LEU A 135 -13.28 0.75 4.24
N PRO A 136 -12.16 0.01 4.34
CA PRO A 136 -11.81 -0.72 5.56
C PRO A 136 -11.77 0.20 6.78
N ALA A 137 -12.31 -0.26 7.92
CA ALA A 137 -12.33 0.55 9.15
C ALA A 137 -10.97 1.11 9.55
N PRO A 138 -9.83 0.36 9.45
CA PRO A 138 -8.51 0.93 9.73
C PRO A 138 -8.11 2.09 8.80
N TYR A 139 -8.65 2.15 7.57
CA TYR A 139 -8.42 3.27 6.66
C TYR A 139 -9.15 4.52 7.16
N LEU A 140 -10.41 4.36 7.56
CA LEU A 140 -11.22 5.48 8.10
C LEU A 140 -10.56 6.07 9.36
N ASP A 141 -10.09 5.22 10.28
CA ASP A 141 -9.38 5.65 11.49
C ASP A 141 -8.08 6.42 11.13
N ALA A 142 -7.30 5.90 10.19
CA ALA A 142 -6.08 6.55 9.74
C ALA A 142 -6.34 7.91 9.06
N ILE A 143 -7.38 7.98 8.24
CA ILE A 143 -7.79 9.22 7.57
C ILE A 143 -8.21 10.27 8.60
N GLN A 144 -9.02 9.90 9.60
CA GLN A 144 -9.42 10.81 10.67
C GLN A 144 -8.22 11.38 11.44
N ASN A 145 -7.20 10.55 11.70
CA ASN A 145 -5.96 10.99 12.36
C ASN A 145 -5.12 11.98 11.54
N VAL A 146 -5.28 12.00 10.23
CA VAL A 146 -4.57 12.93 9.33
C VAL A 146 -5.34 14.25 9.16
N TRP A 147 -6.68 14.19 9.25
CA TRP A 147 -7.58 15.33 8.99
C TRP A 147 -7.91 16.17 10.24
N GLN A 148 -7.37 15.80 11.40
CA GLN A 148 -7.41 16.66 12.60
C GLN A 148 -6.28 17.69 12.53
#